data_f99a92215c2d1edac2bb281846c54c86
#
_entry.id   f99a92215c2d1edac2bb281846c54c86
#
_cell.length_a   1.000
_cell.length_b   1.000
_cell.length_c   1.000
_cell.angle_alpha   90.00
_cell.angle_beta   90.00
_cell.angle_gamma   90.00
#
_symmetry.space_group_name_H-M   'P 1'
#
loop_
_entity.id
_entity.type
_entity.pdbx_description
1 polymer ?
#
loop_
_entity_poly.entity_id
_entity_poly.type
_entity_poly.pdbx_seq_one_letter_code
_entity_poly.pdbx_strand_id
1 'polypeptide(L)'
;LGPGAGLNYIQKFPETREQLAKFDVVFLGDVGIGDRELTREQCDLLRGLVEQQGSGLIFMPGQRGRQLTLMDHPLGDLIPVELARDKPEGLFMPSEASFKLSSRGKGHFLTMLASDEGLNEVIWKNLPGFFWCAGVERARTGAQVLATHSSLRTSTGYLPVLAIQPKGNGEVLFMGTDAAWRWRRGVEDTYHYRFW
;
A
#
# COMPACT_ATOMS: atom_id res chain seq x y z
N LEU A 1 14.07 8.34 -18.51
CA LEU A 1 13.76 9.72 -18.15
C LEU A 1 14.91 10.21 -17.29
N GLY A 2 15.72 11.16 -17.79
CA GLY A 2 16.77 11.81 -17.02
C GLY A 2 16.17 12.67 -15.89
N PRO A 3 16.97 13.09 -14.88
CA PRO A 3 16.48 13.90 -13.79
C PRO A 3 15.97 15.23 -14.35
N GLY A 4 14.64 15.43 -14.28
CA GLY A 4 14.01 16.70 -14.62
C GLY A 4 14.44 17.76 -13.61
N ALA A 5 14.85 18.92 -14.09
CA ALA A 5 15.13 20.08 -13.24
C ALA A 5 13.89 20.40 -12.39
N GLY A 6 14.00 20.29 -11.07
CA GLY A 6 12.94 20.63 -10.11
C GLY A 6 12.44 19.53 -9.20
N LEU A 7 12.85 18.27 -9.39
CA LEU A 7 12.51 17.20 -8.45
C LEU A 7 13.63 17.04 -7.40
N ASN A 8 13.30 17.22 -6.14
CA ASN A 8 14.21 16.97 -5.02
C ASN A 8 14.37 15.45 -4.83
N TYR A 9 15.30 14.84 -5.55
CA TYR A 9 15.70 13.46 -5.29
C TYR A 9 16.55 13.38 -4.04
N ILE A 10 16.16 12.53 -3.10
CA ILE A 10 17.07 12.10 -2.05
C ILE A 10 18.08 11.12 -2.66
N GLN A 11 19.37 11.45 -2.59
CA GLN A 11 20.43 10.57 -3.10
C GLN A 11 20.70 9.39 -2.17
N LYS A 12 20.34 9.54 -0.89
CA LYS A 12 20.52 8.55 0.16
C LYS A 12 19.30 8.55 1.07
N PHE A 13 18.91 7.37 1.51
CA PHE A 13 17.84 7.25 2.50
C PHE A 13 18.23 8.01 3.78
N PRO A 14 17.29 8.76 4.43
CA PRO A 14 17.55 9.47 5.67
C PRO A 14 18.14 8.58 6.76
N GLU A 15 19.19 9.05 7.41
CA GLU A 15 19.92 8.29 8.43
C GLU A 15 19.57 8.71 9.84
N THR A 16 18.88 9.84 9.99
CA THR A 16 18.50 10.35 11.30
C THR A 16 17.00 10.64 11.35
N ARG A 17 16.48 10.68 12.58
CA ARG A 17 15.09 11.00 12.85
C ARG A 17 14.71 12.39 12.33
N GLU A 18 15.59 13.38 12.48
CA GLU A 18 15.37 14.76 12.06
C GLU A 18 15.30 14.89 10.52
N GLN A 19 16.07 14.08 9.82
CA GLN A 19 16.01 14.02 8.36
C GLN A 19 14.70 13.39 7.88
N LEU A 20 14.30 12.30 8.52
CA LEU A 20 13.08 11.58 8.19
C LEU A 20 11.83 12.35 8.58
N ALA A 21 11.89 13.13 9.66
CA ALA A 21 10.81 13.97 10.18
C ALA A 21 10.29 15.06 9.21
N LYS A 22 10.99 15.28 8.11
CA LYS A 22 10.57 16.21 7.06
C LYS A 22 9.51 15.64 6.13
N PHE A 23 9.21 14.35 6.24
CA PHE A 23 8.26 13.66 5.40
C PHE A 23 6.99 13.33 6.18
N ASP A 24 5.85 13.80 5.69
CA ASP A 24 4.55 13.50 6.28
C ASP A 24 4.09 12.08 5.91
N VAL A 25 4.49 11.60 4.72
CA VAL A 25 4.16 10.27 4.22
C VAL A 25 5.37 9.64 3.54
N VAL A 26 5.60 8.37 3.80
CA VAL A 26 6.62 7.57 3.12
C VAL A 26 5.95 6.44 2.34
N PHE A 27 6.28 6.32 1.05
CA PHE A 27 5.90 5.19 0.21
C PHE A 27 7.03 4.17 0.19
N LEU A 28 6.76 2.99 0.67
CA LEU A 28 7.68 1.87 0.63
C LEU A 28 7.24 0.88 -0.46
N GLY A 29 7.92 0.96 -1.60
CA GLY A 29 7.70 0.07 -2.73
C GLY A 29 8.20 -1.35 -2.45
N ASP A 30 8.54 -2.09 -3.50
CA ASP A 30 9.08 -3.46 -3.36
C ASP A 30 10.53 -3.43 -2.86
N VAL A 31 10.71 -3.00 -1.63
CA VAL A 31 11.96 -2.85 -0.89
C VAL A 31 11.84 -3.59 0.44
N GLY A 32 12.89 -4.27 0.82
CA GLY A 32 12.97 -5.00 2.07
C GLY A 32 14.26 -4.71 2.84
N ILE A 33 14.68 -5.63 3.69
CA ILE A 33 15.96 -5.60 4.37
C ILE A 33 16.96 -6.43 3.58
N GLY A 34 18.08 -5.82 3.18
CA GLY A 34 19.10 -6.54 2.41
C GLY A 34 20.22 -5.65 1.87
N ASP A 35 21.12 -6.26 1.11
CA ASP A 35 22.18 -5.51 0.43
C ASP A 35 21.58 -4.52 -0.57
N ARG A 36 22.01 -3.27 -0.49
CA ARG A 36 21.49 -2.14 -1.28
C ARG A 36 19.98 -1.84 -1.11
N GLU A 37 19.40 -2.32 -0.03
CA GLU A 37 18.02 -2.06 0.39
C GLU A 37 18.03 -1.34 1.75
N LEU A 38 16.97 -1.52 2.57
CA LEU A 38 16.93 -0.93 3.90
C LEU A 38 17.86 -1.67 4.88
N THR A 39 18.51 -0.92 5.74
CA THR A 39 19.14 -1.50 6.93
C THR A 39 18.11 -1.68 8.05
N ARG A 40 18.45 -2.45 9.08
CA ARG A 40 17.58 -2.62 10.25
C ARG A 40 17.36 -1.31 10.98
N GLU A 41 18.39 -0.48 11.11
CA GLU A 41 18.33 0.84 11.73
C GLU A 41 17.40 1.79 10.96
N GLN A 42 17.41 1.73 9.63
CA GLN A 42 16.47 2.50 8.79
C GLN A 42 15.03 2.02 8.98
N CYS A 43 14.82 0.72 9.14
CA CYS A 43 13.51 0.17 9.49
C CYS A 43 13.03 0.65 10.85
N ASP A 44 13.92 0.74 11.86
CA ASP A 44 13.58 1.29 13.18
C ASP A 44 13.23 2.78 13.12
N LEU A 45 13.94 3.55 12.27
CA LEU A 45 13.61 4.96 12.03
C LEU A 45 12.23 5.12 11.38
N LEU A 46 11.89 4.30 10.37
CA LEU A 46 10.56 4.29 9.75
C LEU A 46 9.47 3.93 10.74
N ARG A 47 9.71 2.94 11.58
CA ARG A 47 8.78 2.58 12.65
C ARG A 47 8.54 3.74 13.61
N GLY A 48 9.62 4.39 14.06
CA GLY A 48 9.55 5.55 14.95
C GLY A 48 8.83 6.74 14.32
N LEU A 49 9.00 6.95 13.00
CA LEU A 49 8.30 7.97 12.23
C LEU A 49 6.78 7.79 12.32
N VAL A 50 6.30 6.56 12.15
CA VAL A 50 4.87 6.26 12.24
C VAL A 50 4.38 6.29 13.68
N GLU A 51 4.96 5.47 14.55
CA GLU A 51 4.42 5.23 15.89
C GLU A 51 4.52 6.46 16.81
N GLN A 52 5.58 7.24 16.68
CA GLN A 52 5.89 8.34 17.61
C GLN A 52 5.60 9.71 17.01
N GLN A 53 5.90 9.91 15.73
CA GLN A 53 5.75 11.21 15.08
C GLN A 53 4.38 11.41 14.44
N GLY A 54 3.68 10.33 14.06
CA GLY A 54 2.35 10.41 13.49
C GLY A 54 2.32 10.52 11.97
N SER A 55 3.44 10.25 11.29
CA SER A 55 3.49 10.24 9.82
C SER A 55 2.81 9.00 9.22
N GLY A 56 2.43 9.11 7.95
CA GLY A 56 1.87 8.00 7.19
C GLY A 56 2.95 7.09 6.60
N LEU A 57 2.67 5.78 6.55
CA LEU A 57 3.51 4.83 5.83
C LEU A 57 2.65 3.98 4.89
N ILE A 58 3.05 3.90 3.63
CA ILE A 58 2.35 3.14 2.61
C ILE A 58 3.22 1.98 2.14
N PHE A 59 2.75 0.76 2.39
CA PHE A 59 3.37 -0.44 1.86
C PHE A 59 2.77 -0.80 0.51
N MET A 60 3.61 -0.84 -0.52
CA MET A 60 3.26 -1.27 -1.88
C MET A 60 4.20 -2.41 -2.30
N PRO A 61 3.89 -3.67 -1.93
CA PRO A 61 4.71 -4.80 -2.34
C PRO A 61 4.74 -4.93 -3.87
N GLY A 62 5.77 -5.56 -4.37
CA GLY A 62 5.94 -5.85 -5.79
C GLY A 62 6.28 -7.32 -6.03
N GLN A 63 6.48 -7.66 -7.29
CA GLN A 63 6.66 -9.03 -7.76
C GLN A 63 7.97 -9.69 -7.28
N ARG A 64 8.93 -8.91 -6.78
CA ARG A 64 10.17 -9.48 -6.23
C ARG A 64 10.03 -9.96 -4.78
N GLY A 65 8.89 -9.67 -4.13
CA GLY A 65 8.57 -10.09 -2.78
C GLY A 65 9.52 -9.56 -1.69
N ARG A 66 10.21 -8.45 -1.95
CA ARG A 66 11.22 -7.90 -1.03
C ARG A 66 10.66 -7.56 0.34
N GLN A 67 9.42 -7.09 0.41
CA GLN A 67 8.75 -6.76 1.68
C GLN A 67 8.55 -7.96 2.62
N LEU A 68 8.66 -9.20 2.14
CA LEU A 68 8.62 -10.38 3.01
C LEU A 68 9.76 -10.39 4.05
N THR A 69 10.91 -9.82 3.71
CA THR A 69 12.04 -9.72 4.66
C THR A 69 11.74 -8.78 5.82
N LEU A 70 10.79 -7.87 5.67
CA LEU A 70 10.35 -6.98 6.75
C LEU A 70 9.57 -7.72 7.83
N MET A 71 8.95 -8.87 7.50
CA MET A 71 8.15 -9.65 8.45
C MET A 71 8.97 -10.25 9.61
N ASP A 72 10.29 -10.30 9.46
CA ASP A 72 11.22 -10.73 10.48
C ASP A 72 11.85 -9.53 11.26
N HIS A 73 11.21 -8.36 11.12
CA HIS A 73 11.59 -7.13 11.79
C HIS A 73 10.33 -6.43 12.34
N PRO A 74 10.43 -5.68 13.47
CA PRO A 74 9.29 -4.97 14.05
C PRO A 74 8.57 -3.99 13.10
N LEU A 75 9.24 -3.51 12.06
CA LEU A 75 8.58 -2.72 11.01
C LEU A 75 7.49 -3.52 10.27
N GLY A 76 7.69 -4.83 10.11
CA GLY A 76 6.70 -5.72 9.49
C GLY A 76 5.39 -5.84 10.29
N ASP A 77 5.42 -5.57 11.59
CA ASP A 77 4.21 -5.55 12.43
C ASP A 77 3.30 -4.36 12.13
N LEU A 78 3.83 -3.35 11.45
CA LEU A 78 3.05 -2.21 10.99
C LEU A 78 2.21 -2.52 9.76
N ILE A 79 2.59 -3.51 8.94
CA ILE A 79 1.84 -3.88 7.74
C ILE A 79 0.43 -4.32 8.14
N PRO A 80 -0.64 -3.71 7.59
CA PRO A 80 -2.03 -4.03 7.96
C PRO A 80 -2.49 -5.45 7.64
N VAL A 81 -1.66 -6.21 6.90
CA VAL A 81 -1.95 -7.59 6.49
C VAL A 81 -0.80 -8.52 6.84
N GLU A 82 -1.07 -9.81 6.92
CA GLU A 82 -0.05 -10.84 6.93
C GLU A 82 0.21 -11.30 5.50
N LEU A 83 1.45 -11.09 5.03
CA LEU A 83 1.87 -11.51 3.70
C LEU A 83 2.08 -13.02 3.66
N ALA A 84 1.66 -13.65 2.57
CA ALA A 84 1.82 -15.08 2.35
C ALA A 84 3.27 -15.43 1.99
N ARG A 85 3.99 -16.07 2.89
CA ARG A 85 5.41 -16.45 2.71
C ARG A 85 5.60 -17.53 1.62
N ASP A 86 4.58 -18.32 1.37
CA ASP A 86 4.56 -19.35 0.31
C ASP A 86 4.32 -18.78 -1.09
N LYS A 87 4.02 -17.47 -1.19
CA LYS A 87 3.75 -16.77 -2.44
C LYS A 87 4.57 -15.50 -2.56
N PRO A 88 5.91 -15.60 -2.55
CA PRO A 88 6.79 -14.43 -2.51
C PRO A 88 6.62 -13.52 -3.73
N GLU A 89 6.36 -14.07 -4.89
CA GLU A 89 6.13 -13.32 -6.13
C GLU A 89 4.69 -12.79 -6.27
N GLY A 90 3.84 -13.03 -5.27
CA GLY A 90 2.42 -12.68 -5.30
C GLY A 90 1.60 -13.63 -6.19
N LEU A 91 0.49 -13.09 -6.68
CA LEU A 91 -0.50 -13.85 -7.45
C LEU A 91 -0.72 -13.17 -8.79
N PHE A 92 -0.46 -13.89 -9.88
CA PHE A 92 -0.72 -13.45 -11.24
C PHE A 92 -2.08 -13.93 -11.70
N MET A 93 -2.85 -13.08 -12.36
CA MET A 93 -4.16 -13.39 -12.90
C MET A 93 -4.12 -13.43 -14.44
N PRO A 94 -4.73 -14.44 -15.08
CA PRO A 94 -4.82 -14.52 -16.54
C PRO A 94 -5.81 -13.50 -17.13
N SER A 95 -6.72 -12.99 -16.31
CA SER A 95 -7.69 -11.97 -16.67
C SER A 95 -7.64 -10.84 -15.66
N GLU A 96 -8.14 -9.66 -16.06
CA GLU A 96 -8.17 -8.49 -15.21
C GLU A 96 -9.05 -8.72 -13.98
N ALA A 97 -8.47 -8.50 -12.80
CA ALA A 97 -9.19 -8.47 -11.54
C ALA A 97 -9.56 -7.04 -11.18
N SER A 98 -10.60 -6.85 -10.40
CA SER A 98 -11.04 -5.52 -9.94
C SER A 98 -10.98 -5.39 -8.43
N PHE A 99 -10.94 -4.13 -7.99
CA PHE A 99 -11.14 -3.79 -6.58
C PHE A 99 -12.61 -3.88 -6.23
N LYS A 100 -12.92 -4.55 -5.13
CA LYS A 100 -14.26 -4.60 -4.57
C LYS A 100 -14.25 -3.88 -3.22
N LEU A 101 -14.90 -2.72 -3.15
CA LEU A 101 -15.02 -2.00 -1.89
C LEU A 101 -15.73 -2.86 -0.84
N SER A 102 -15.16 -2.88 0.36
CA SER A 102 -15.82 -3.43 1.54
C SER A 102 -16.90 -2.46 2.06
N SER A 103 -17.71 -2.89 3.03
CA SER A 103 -18.62 -1.98 3.71
C SER A 103 -17.91 -0.80 4.38
N ARG A 104 -16.70 -1.01 4.91
CA ARG A 104 -15.85 0.06 5.46
C ARG A 104 -15.32 0.96 4.37
N GLY A 105 -14.87 0.39 3.24
CA GLY A 105 -14.32 1.14 2.13
C GLY A 105 -15.34 2.02 1.41
N LYS A 106 -16.63 1.70 1.44
CA LYS A 106 -17.66 2.52 0.80
C LYS A 106 -17.77 3.93 1.38
N GLY A 107 -17.59 4.07 2.69
CA GLY A 107 -17.67 5.35 3.40
C GLY A 107 -16.33 5.93 3.86
N HIS A 108 -15.21 5.33 3.48
CA HIS A 108 -13.90 5.79 3.94
C HIS A 108 -13.33 6.89 3.04
N PHE A 109 -12.80 7.97 3.62
CA PHE A 109 -12.34 9.15 2.87
C PHE A 109 -11.28 8.81 1.80
N LEU A 110 -10.38 7.86 2.04
CA LEU A 110 -9.36 7.43 1.06
C LEU A 110 -9.97 6.77 -0.19
N THR A 111 -11.15 6.24 -0.08
CA THR A 111 -11.83 5.55 -1.18
C THR A 111 -12.99 6.34 -1.76
N MET A 112 -13.19 7.58 -1.28
CA MET A 112 -14.20 8.49 -1.82
C MET A 112 -13.68 9.23 -3.05
N LEU A 113 -13.81 8.59 -4.22
CA LEU A 113 -13.50 9.19 -5.52
C LEU A 113 -14.64 10.10 -6.02
N ALA A 114 -15.81 10.04 -5.42
CA ALA A 114 -16.94 10.94 -5.60
C ALA A 114 -17.66 11.18 -4.27
N SER A 115 -18.35 12.32 -4.16
CA SER A 115 -19.10 12.68 -2.94
C SER A 115 -20.39 11.85 -2.79
N ASP A 116 -21.00 11.47 -3.90
CA ASP A 116 -22.16 10.58 -3.95
C ASP A 116 -21.71 9.13 -3.85
N GLU A 117 -22.29 8.37 -2.90
CA GLU A 117 -21.92 6.98 -2.64
C GLU A 117 -22.21 6.06 -3.83
N GLY A 118 -23.36 6.26 -4.50
CA GLY A 118 -23.73 5.46 -5.66
C GLY A 118 -22.78 5.71 -6.84
N LEU A 119 -22.47 6.96 -7.10
CA LEU A 119 -21.48 7.33 -8.12
C LEU A 119 -20.09 6.80 -7.77
N ASN A 120 -19.69 6.87 -6.50
CA ASN A 120 -18.42 6.33 -6.03
C ASN A 120 -18.31 4.81 -6.30
N GLU A 121 -19.37 4.05 -6.01
CA GLU A 121 -19.39 2.61 -6.32
C GLU A 121 -19.27 2.34 -7.83
N VAL A 122 -19.96 3.13 -8.65
CA VAL A 122 -19.87 3.02 -10.12
C VAL A 122 -18.46 3.30 -10.61
N ILE A 123 -17.80 4.33 -10.06
CA ILE A 123 -16.41 4.66 -10.40
C ILE A 123 -15.50 3.47 -10.06
N TRP A 124 -15.52 2.98 -8.82
CA TRP A 124 -14.68 1.85 -8.39
C TRP A 124 -14.89 0.59 -9.23
N LYS A 125 -16.12 0.33 -9.64
CA LYS A 125 -16.47 -0.81 -10.51
C LYS A 125 -15.89 -0.68 -11.93
N ASN A 126 -15.73 0.54 -12.42
CA ASN A 126 -15.25 0.83 -13.77
C ASN A 126 -13.78 1.25 -13.84
N LEU A 127 -13.10 1.41 -12.69
CA LEU A 127 -11.66 1.65 -12.68
C LEU A 127 -10.93 0.48 -13.35
N PRO A 128 -9.87 0.77 -14.14
CA PRO A 128 -8.98 -0.27 -14.60
C PRO A 128 -8.49 -1.14 -13.45
N GLY A 129 -8.62 -2.43 -13.59
CA GLY A 129 -8.20 -3.39 -12.60
C GLY A 129 -6.71 -3.72 -12.67
N PHE A 130 -6.36 -4.90 -12.18
CA PHE A 130 -4.97 -5.35 -12.08
C PHE A 130 -4.83 -6.81 -12.48
N PHE A 131 -3.61 -7.20 -12.87
CA PHE A 131 -3.26 -8.57 -13.28
C PHE A 131 -2.31 -9.24 -12.29
N TRP A 132 -1.93 -8.51 -11.24
CA TRP A 132 -1.06 -8.99 -10.19
C TRP A 132 -1.46 -8.36 -8.86
N CYS A 133 -1.37 -9.15 -7.79
CA CYS A 133 -1.45 -8.66 -6.43
C CYS A 133 -0.54 -9.45 -5.48
N ALA A 134 -0.17 -8.84 -4.38
CA ALA A 134 0.59 -9.50 -3.33
C ALA A 134 -0.17 -10.70 -2.76
N GLY A 135 0.55 -11.75 -2.40
CA GLY A 135 0.03 -12.84 -1.61
C GLY A 135 -0.26 -12.36 -0.19
N VAL A 136 -1.51 -12.49 0.24
CA VAL A 136 -1.96 -12.10 1.58
C VAL A 136 -2.67 -13.29 2.21
N GLU A 137 -2.32 -13.62 3.45
CA GLU A 137 -3.01 -14.65 4.23
C GLU A 137 -4.30 -14.10 4.85
N ARG A 138 -4.21 -12.93 5.49
CA ARG A 138 -5.34 -12.27 6.15
C ARG A 138 -5.03 -10.82 6.48
N ALA A 139 -6.06 -10.04 6.81
CA ALA A 139 -5.89 -8.77 7.48
C ALA A 139 -5.49 -8.99 8.95
N ARG A 140 -4.61 -8.14 9.49
CA ARG A 140 -4.25 -8.17 10.91
C ARG A 140 -5.39 -7.65 11.77
N THR A 141 -5.42 -8.09 13.03
CA THR A 141 -6.37 -7.56 14.03
C THR A 141 -6.24 -6.05 14.15
N GLY A 142 -7.36 -5.34 14.06
CA GLY A 142 -7.39 -3.88 14.09
C GLY A 142 -7.21 -3.20 12.72
N ALA A 143 -6.85 -3.93 11.68
CA ALA A 143 -6.83 -3.38 10.33
C ALA A 143 -8.24 -3.25 9.75
N GLN A 144 -8.46 -2.17 9.03
CA GLN A 144 -9.68 -1.94 8.26
C GLN A 144 -9.42 -2.28 6.79
N VAL A 145 -10.06 -3.32 6.30
CA VAL A 145 -10.00 -3.66 4.87
C VAL A 145 -10.93 -2.72 4.12
N LEU A 146 -10.39 -1.90 3.23
CA LEU A 146 -11.16 -0.94 2.42
C LEU A 146 -11.58 -1.55 1.09
N ALA A 147 -10.69 -2.32 0.45
CA ALA A 147 -11.03 -3.06 -0.76
C ALA A 147 -10.39 -4.45 -0.77
N THR A 148 -11.09 -5.37 -1.41
CA THR A 148 -10.67 -6.74 -1.61
C THR A 148 -10.53 -7.05 -3.09
N HIS A 149 -9.87 -8.16 -3.39
CA HIS A 149 -9.90 -8.78 -4.71
C HIS A 149 -11.33 -9.22 -5.06
N SER A 150 -11.73 -9.06 -6.33
CA SER A 150 -13.10 -9.36 -6.77
C SER A 150 -13.48 -10.84 -6.62
N SER A 151 -12.53 -11.77 -6.71
CA SER A 151 -12.79 -13.22 -6.72
C SER A 151 -11.90 -14.04 -5.80
N LEU A 152 -10.61 -13.70 -5.64
CA LEU A 152 -9.69 -14.48 -4.80
C LEU A 152 -10.06 -14.40 -3.33
N ARG A 153 -9.86 -15.51 -2.64
CA ARG A 153 -10.18 -15.65 -1.21
C ARG A 153 -8.98 -16.15 -0.42
N THR A 154 -8.98 -15.79 0.84
CA THR A 154 -8.14 -16.34 1.90
C THR A 154 -9.01 -17.19 2.83
N SER A 155 -8.41 -17.75 3.87
CA SER A 155 -9.14 -18.47 4.93
C SER A 155 -10.17 -17.59 5.68
N THR A 156 -9.98 -16.26 5.67
CA THR A 156 -10.79 -15.30 6.43
C THR A 156 -11.79 -14.51 5.57
N GLY A 157 -11.83 -14.74 4.25
CA GLY A 157 -12.74 -14.03 3.35
C GLY A 157 -12.11 -13.69 2.01
N TYR A 158 -12.59 -12.63 1.35
CA TYR A 158 -11.94 -12.13 0.14
C TYR A 158 -10.55 -11.58 0.44
N LEU A 159 -9.59 -11.81 -0.48
CA LEU A 159 -8.20 -11.39 -0.33
C LEU A 159 -8.11 -9.85 -0.21
N PRO A 160 -7.56 -9.31 0.89
CA PRO A 160 -7.38 -7.87 1.06
C PRO A 160 -6.40 -7.31 0.03
N VAL A 161 -6.79 -6.23 -0.67
CA VAL A 161 -5.93 -5.50 -1.62
C VAL A 161 -5.65 -4.08 -1.14
N LEU A 162 -6.59 -3.49 -0.41
CA LEU A 162 -6.41 -2.17 0.20
C LEU A 162 -6.84 -2.27 1.67
N ALA A 163 -5.91 -1.99 2.56
CA ALA A 163 -6.17 -2.03 4.00
C ALA A 163 -5.43 -0.91 4.72
N ILE A 164 -6.03 -0.35 5.76
CA ILE A 164 -5.44 0.70 6.59
C ILE A 164 -5.49 0.30 8.06
N GLN A 165 -4.51 0.74 8.82
CA GLN A 165 -4.45 0.51 10.26
C GLN A 165 -3.76 1.68 10.96
N PRO A 166 -4.35 2.26 12.03
CA PRO A 166 -3.64 3.16 12.91
C PRO A 166 -2.53 2.41 13.66
N LYS A 167 -1.36 3.01 13.75
CA LYS A 167 -0.19 2.47 14.45
C LYS A 167 0.49 3.57 15.27
N GLY A 168 0.35 3.49 16.59
CA GLY A 168 0.80 4.57 17.46
C GLY A 168 0.04 5.88 17.14
N ASN A 169 0.78 6.92 16.81
CA ASN A 169 0.22 8.22 16.43
C ASN A 169 -0.04 8.36 14.91
N GLY A 170 0.45 7.44 14.08
CA GLY A 170 0.34 7.50 12.63
C GLY A 170 -0.59 6.45 12.03
N GLU A 171 -0.66 6.45 10.73
CA GLU A 171 -1.47 5.51 9.95
C GLU A 171 -0.63 4.76 8.93
N VAL A 172 -0.98 3.51 8.72
CA VAL A 172 -0.31 2.64 7.75
C VAL A 172 -1.31 2.12 6.73
N LEU A 173 -1.01 2.38 5.47
CA LEU A 173 -1.77 1.87 4.33
C LEU A 173 -1.02 0.70 3.70
N PHE A 174 -1.74 -0.35 3.40
CA PHE A 174 -1.30 -1.44 2.53
C PHE A 174 -2.06 -1.36 1.21
N MET A 175 -1.32 -1.30 0.11
CA MET A 175 -1.86 -1.43 -1.24
C MET A 175 -1.22 -2.62 -1.93
N GLY A 176 -1.95 -3.73 -2.01
CA GLY A 176 -1.45 -5.04 -2.47
C GLY A 176 -1.24 -5.16 -3.97
N THR A 177 -1.25 -4.06 -4.73
CA THR A 177 -0.92 -4.03 -6.15
C THR A 177 -0.32 -2.68 -6.52
N ASP A 178 0.56 -2.68 -7.50
CA ASP A 178 1.17 -1.47 -8.06
C ASP A 178 0.37 -0.88 -9.24
N ALA A 179 -0.80 -1.43 -9.53
CA ALA A 179 -1.53 -1.15 -10.76
C ALA A 179 -2.32 0.17 -10.76
N ALA A 180 -2.33 0.96 -9.67
CA ALA A 180 -3.09 2.21 -9.58
C ALA A 180 -2.71 3.26 -10.66
N TRP A 181 -1.50 3.20 -11.22
CA TRP A 181 -1.10 4.05 -12.35
C TRP A 181 -2.02 3.88 -13.57
N ARG A 182 -2.70 2.73 -13.69
CA ARG A 182 -3.65 2.45 -14.78
C ARG A 182 -4.91 3.31 -14.70
N TRP A 183 -5.21 3.86 -13.52
CA TRP A 183 -6.37 4.75 -13.31
C TRP A 183 -6.23 6.09 -14.03
N ARG A 184 -5.05 6.37 -14.60
CA ARG A 184 -4.80 7.53 -15.46
C ARG A 184 -5.35 7.36 -16.87
N ARG A 185 -5.71 6.15 -17.29
CA ARG A 185 -6.17 5.88 -18.66
C ARG A 185 -7.61 6.35 -18.88
N GLY A 186 -7.77 7.25 -19.88
CA GLY A 186 -9.08 7.64 -20.39
C GLY A 186 -9.86 8.65 -19.55
N VAL A 187 -9.29 9.12 -18.43
CA VAL A 187 -9.96 10.02 -17.47
C VAL A 187 -9.05 11.16 -16.99
N GLU A 188 -7.99 11.48 -17.72
CA GLU A 188 -7.09 12.62 -17.48
C GLU A 188 -6.60 12.74 -16.02
N ASP A 189 -6.19 11.65 -15.42
CA ASP A 189 -5.71 11.60 -14.03
C ASP A 189 -6.75 11.85 -12.92
N THR A 190 -8.01 12.10 -13.24
CA THR A 190 -9.04 12.52 -12.29
C THR A 190 -9.09 11.65 -11.03
N TYR A 191 -9.12 10.33 -11.19
CA TYR A 191 -9.26 9.41 -10.05
C TYR A 191 -7.93 9.05 -9.40
N HIS A 192 -6.87 8.92 -10.19
CA HIS A 192 -5.53 8.68 -9.68
C HIS A 192 -5.08 9.82 -8.77
N TYR A 193 -5.26 11.07 -9.23
CA TYR A 193 -4.90 12.26 -8.46
C TYR A 193 -5.73 12.45 -7.19
N ARG A 194 -6.99 11.98 -7.21
CA ARG A 194 -7.88 12.09 -6.06
C ARG A 194 -7.58 11.04 -4.98
N PHE A 195 -7.03 9.91 -5.38
CA PHE A 195 -6.67 8.84 -4.46
C PHE A 195 -5.33 9.11 -3.76
N TRP A 196 -4.32 9.59 -4.51
CA TRP A 196 -2.98 9.89 -4.00
C TRP A 196 -2.82 11.37 -3.60
#